data_8398ee97242957093359a9252691f17a
#
_entry.id   8398ee97242957093359a9252691f17a
#
_cell.length_a   1.000
_cell.length_b   1.000
_cell.length_c   1.000
_cell.angle_alpha   90.00
_cell.angle_beta   90.00
_cell.angle_gamma   90.00
#
_symmetry.space_group_name_H-M   'P 1'
#
loop_
_entity.id
_entity.type
_entity.pdbx_description
1 polymer ?
#
loop_
_entity_poly.entity_id
_entity_poly.type
_entity_poly.pdbx_seq_one_letter_code
_entity_poly.pdbx_strand_id
1 'polypeptide(L)'
;MIFFYDTYAIMCLIEGDKNYEQYKDNVITTSIFNLAELYNIFLRSHGGQTADYWVKKLNFNFIEIDKDSIIEAVRFRFVNKKENLSLTDCVGYILAIKNNLKFLTGDEKFENKEKVEFVKKD
;
A
#
# COMPACT_ATOMS: atom_id res chain seq x y z
N MET A 1 -11.42 -11.16 -0.02
CA MET A 1 -10.43 -10.07 0.12
C MET A 1 -11.14 -8.81 0.57
N ILE A 2 -10.68 -8.23 1.68
CA ILE A 2 -11.33 -7.04 2.25
C ILE A 2 -10.44 -5.81 2.09
N PHE A 3 -9.12 -5.99 2.17
CA PHE A 3 -8.17 -4.89 2.21
C PHE A 3 -7.21 -4.86 1.03
N PHE A 4 -6.90 -3.65 0.59
CA PHE A 4 -5.72 -3.37 -0.21
C PHE A 4 -4.66 -2.84 0.77
N TYR A 5 -3.50 -3.48 0.81
CA TYR A 5 -2.44 -3.12 1.74
C TYR A 5 -1.52 -2.06 1.14
N ASP A 6 -1.58 -0.85 1.68
CA ASP A 6 -0.63 0.20 1.35
C ASP A 6 0.76 -0.19 1.86
N THR A 7 1.80 0.40 1.32
CA THR A 7 3.18 0.14 1.76
C THR A 7 3.33 0.36 3.26
N TYR A 8 2.69 1.39 3.81
CA TYR A 8 2.67 1.65 5.24
C TYR A 8 2.20 0.40 6.01
N ALA A 9 1.08 -0.17 5.57
CA ALA A 9 0.50 -1.35 6.22
C ALA A 9 1.42 -2.56 6.12
N ILE A 10 2.03 -2.78 4.95
CA ILE A 10 2.94 -3.92 4.76
C ILE A 10 4.14 -3.79 5.70
N MET A 11 4.69 -2.59 5.82
CA MET A 11 5.80 -2.33 6.74
C MET A 11 5.43 -2.63 8.18
N CYS A 12 4.23 -2.21 8.60
CA CYS A 12 3.76 -2.49 9.96
C CYS A 12 3.61 -3.99 10.23
N LEU A 13 3.14 -4.75 9.24
CA LEU A 13 3.06 -6.20 9.38
C LEU A 13 4.43 -6.83 9.54
N ILE A 14 5.40 -6.39 8.75
CA ILE A 14 6.78 -6.90 8.81
C ILE A 14 7.40 -6.58 10.17
N GLU A 15 7.16 -5.39 10.68
CA GLU A 15 7.71 -4.94 11.97
C GLU A 15 7.00 -5.56 13.17
N GLY A 16 5.92 -6.29 12.95
CA GLY A 16 5.15 -6.88 14.05
C GLY A 16 4.41 -5.86 14.89
N ASP A 17 4.00 -4.76 14.26
CA ASP A 17 3.28 -3.70 14.97
C ASP A 17 1.97 -4.23 15.54
N LYS A 18 1.73 -4.01 16.84
CA LYS A 18 0.58 -4.60 17.50
C LYS A 18 -0.76 -4.06 17.03
N ASN A 19 -0.80 -2.83 16.51
CA ASN A 19 -2.03 -2.27 15.96
C ASN A 19 -2.42 -2.92 14.64
N TYR A 20 -1.46 -3.61 14.01
CA TYR A 20 -1.69 -4.32 12.76
C TYR A 20 -1.86 -5.82 12.93
N GLU A 21 -1.82 -6.33 14.17
CA GLU A 21 -1.93 -7.77 14.44
C GLU A 21 -3.19 -8.38 13.84
N GLN A 22 -4.31 -7.68 13.95
CA GLN A 22 -5.58 -8.18 13.43
C GLN A 22 -5.66 -8.15 11.89
N TYR A 23 -4.72 -7.50 11.23
CA TYR A 23 -4.70 -7.39 9.77
C TYR A 23 -3.77 -8.38 9.11
N LYS A 24 -3.14 -9.26 9.88
CA LYS A 24 -2.32 -10.34 9.32
C LYS A 24 -3.19 -11.24 8.45
N ASP A 25 -2.67 -11.57 7.28
CA ASP A 25 -3.32 -12.48 6.36
C ASP A 25 -2.25 -13.31 5.69
N ASN A 26 -2.63 -14.49 5.20
CA ASN A 26 -1.70 -15.34 4.46
C ASN A 26 -1.32 -14.74 3.11
N VAL A 27 -2.16 -13.85 2.59
CA VAL A 27 -1.97 -13.22 1.29
C VAL A 27 -2.13 -11.71 1.45
N ILE A 28 -1.16 -10.98 0.92
CA ILE A 28 -1.18 -9.51 0.93
C ILE A 28 -1.60 -9.02 -0.46
N THR A 29 -2.82 -8.46 -0.54
CA THR A 29 -3.34 -7.89 -1.77
C THR A 29 -2.84 -6.46 -1.89
N THR A 30 -2.09 -6.18 -2.95
CA THR A 30 -1.47 -4.87 -3.16
C THR A 30 -1.14 -4.69 -4.65
N SER A 31 -0.30 -3.73 -4.99
CA SER A 31 0.12 -3.51 -6.37
C SER A 31 1.62 -3.70 -6.53
N ILE A 32 2.03 -3.87 -7.79
CA ILE A 32 3.46 -3.99 -8.11
C ILE A 32 4.22 -2.70 -7.77
N PHE A 33 3.54 -1.54 -7.80
CA PHE A 33 4.15 -0.27 -7.40
C PHE A 33 4.46 -0.26 -5.90
N ASN A 34 3.57 -0.84 -5.09
CA ASN A 34 3.81 -0.97 -3.66
C ASN A 34 4.99 -1.90 -3.39
N LEU A 35 5.12 -2.97 -4.18
CA LEU A 35 6.29 -3.84 -4.07
C LEU A 35 7.57 -3.06 -4.37
N ALA A 36 7.58 -2.26 -5.43
CA ALA A 36 8.76 -1.47 -5.78
C ALA A 36 9.13 -0.51 -4.64
N GLU A 37 8.15 0.15 -4.07
CA GLU A 37 8.37 1.08 -2.96
C GLU A 37 8.90 0.36 -1.72
N LEU A 38 8.30 -0.78 -1.39
CA LEU A 38 8.73 -1.60 -0.26
C LEU A 38 10.18 -2.07 -0.44
N TYR A 39 10.50 -2.57 -1.62
CA TYR A 39 11.84 -3.05 -1.92
C TYR A 39 12.86 -1.91 -1.80
N ASN A 40 12.53 -0.74 -2.33
CA ASN A 40 13.39 0.43 -2.23
C ASN A 40 13.63 0.86 -0.78
N ILE A 41 12.60 0.81 0.06
CA ILE A 41 12.75 1.12 1.49
C ILE A 41 13.75 0.17 2.14
N PHE A 42 13.63 -1.14 1.87
CA PHE A 42 14.55 -2.12 2.45
C PHE A 42 15.97 -1.98 1.92
N LEU A 43 16.14 -1.68 0.63
CA LEU A 43 17.47 -1.45 0.08
C LEU A 43 18.18 -0.33 0.82
N ARG A 44 17.49 0.78 1.05
CA ARG A 44 18.06 1.95 1.71
C ARG A 44 18.36 1.70 3.18
N SER A 45 17.49 0.97 3.88
CA SER A 45 17.57 0.84 5.33
C SER A 45 18.30 -0.42 5.80
N HIS A 46 18.27 -1.52 5.03
CA HIS A 46 18.78 -2.82 5.48
C HIS A 46 19.64 -3.55 4.46
N GLY A 47 19.70 -3.07 3.21
CA GLY A 47 20.49 -3.71 2.17
C GLY A 47 19.75 -4.79 1.39
N GLY A 48 20.41 -5.29 0.33
CA GLY A 48 19.78 -6.16 -0.65
C GLY A 48 19.37 -7.53 -0.12
N GLN A 49 20.14 -8.10 0.79
CA GLN A 49 19.80 -9.42 1.35
C GLN A 49 18.47 -9.40 2.09
N THR A 50 18.28 -8.39 2.92
CA THR A 50 17.03 -8.24 3.69
C THR A 50 15.87 -7.93 2.77
N ALA A 51 16.08 -7.07 1.77
CA ALA A 51 15.05 -6.75 0.78
C ALA A 51 14.60 -8.02 0.05
N ASP A 52 15.54 -8.83 -0.43
CA ASP A 52 15.23 -10.07 -1.13
C ASP A 52 14.51 -11.08 -0.23
N TYR A 53 14.93 -11.15 1.03
CA TYR A 53 14.29 -12.05 2.01
C TYR A 53 12.80 -11.77 2.13
N TRP A 54 12.43 -10.51 2.35
CA TRP A 54 11.03 -10.16 2.60
C TRP A 54 10.17 -10.28 1.36
N VAL A 55 10.71 -9.94 0.20
CA VAL A 55 9.98 -10.09 -1.07
C VAL A 55 9.67 -11.55 -1.36
N LYS A 56 10.58 -12.46 -0.99
CA LYS A 56 10.35 -13.91 -1.15
C LYS A 56 9.43 -14.47 -0.08
N LYS A 57 9.56 -14.00 1.15
CA LYS A 57 8.79 -14.52 2.28
C LYS A 57 7.32 -14.15 2.21
N LEU A 58 7.01 -12.93 1.83
CA LEU A 58 5.63 -12.45 1.78
C LEU A 58 4.93 -13.04 0.56
N ASN A 59 3.67 -13.44 0.78
CA ASN A 59 2.84 -13.97 -0.29
C ASN A 59 1.94 -12.87 -0.81
N PHE A 60 2.22 -12.41 -2.02
CA PHE A 60 1.49 -11.29 -2.62
C PHE A 60 0.41 -11.75 -3.58
N ASN A 61 -0.72 -11.05 -3.55
CA ASN A 61 -1.71 -11.07 -4.61
C ASN A 61 -1.72 -9.69 -5.25
N PHE A 62 -1.12 -9.56 -6.44
CA PHE A 62 -1.04 -8.27 -7.11
C PHE A 62 -2.28 -7.99 -7.93
N ILE A 63 -2.91 -6.85 -7.67
CA ILE A 63 -3.99 -6.37 -8.52
C ILE A 63 -3.35 -5.71 -9.75
N GLU A 64 -3.83 -6.11 -10.92
CA GLU A 64 -3.32 -5.56 -12.17
C GLU A 64 -3.58 -4.06 -12.24
N ILE A 65 -2.58 -3.33 -12.73
CA ILE A 65 -2.67 -1.89 -12.96
C ILE A 65 -2.91 -1.67 -14.44
N ASP A 66 -4.16 -1.44 -14.83
CA ASP A 66 -4.48 -1.20 -16.22
C ASP A 66 -4.33 0.28 -16.58
N LYS A 67 -4.44 0.56 -17.87
CA LYS A 67 -4.30 1.92 -18.38
C LYS A 67 -5.30 2.88 -17.75
N ASP A 68 -6.56 2.46 -17.63
CA ASP A 68 -7.60 3.33 -17.08
C ASP A 68 -7.34 3.66 -15.61
N SER A 69 -6.85 2.70 -14.85
CA SER A 69 -6.51 2.93 -13.43
C SER A 69 -5.37 3.94 -13.30
N ILE A 70 -4.38 3.87 -14.16
CA ILE A 70 -3.28 4.85 -14.16
C ILE A 70 -3.82 6.25 -14.47
N ILE A 71 -4.66 6.38 -15.48
CA ILE A 71 -5.24 7.68 -15.84
C ILE A 71 -6.03 8.24 -14.67
N GLU A 72 -6.87 7.42 -14.04
CA GLU A 72 -7.66 7.85 -12.89
C GLU A 72 -6.77 8.26 -11.72
N ALA A 73 -5.70 7.51 -11.46
CA ALA A 73 -4.78 7.82 -10.38
C ALA A 73 -4.06 9.15 -10.62
N VAL A 74 -3.63 9.41 -11.85
CA VAL A 74 -2.96 10.67 -12.19
C VAL A 74 -3.93 11.84 -12.05
N ARG A 75 -5.18 11.67 -12.50
CA ARG A 75 -6.20 12.71 -12.33
C ARG A 75 -6.49 12.97 -10.85
N PHE A 76 -6.62 11.93 -10.07
CA PHE A 76 -6.84 12.04 -8.63
C PHE A 76 -5.70 12.81 -7.96
N ARG A 77 -4.47 12.46 -8.34
CA ARG A 77 -3.28 13.14 -7.81
C ARG A 77 -3.28 14.62 -8.18
N PHE A 78 -3.65 14.95 -9.41
CA PHE A 78 -3.69 16.33 -9.89
C PHE A 78 -4.73 17.15 -9.13
N VAL A 79 -5.93 16.62 -8.97
CA VAL A 79 -7.01 17.29 -8.24
C VAL A 79 -6.63 17.52 -6.79
N ASN A 80 -5.88 16.59 -6.20
CA ASN A 80 -5.46 16.65 -4.79
C ASN A 80 -4.00 17.08 -4.65
N LYS A 81 -3.46 17.84 -5.57
CA LYS A 81 -2.03 18.16 -5.63
C LYS A 81 -1.48 18.84 -4.37
N LYS A 82 -2.33 19.56 -3.64
CA LYS A 82 -1.91 20.23 -2.40
C LYS A 82 -1.61 19.25 -1.28
N GLU A 83 -2.11 18.01 -1.38
CA GLU A 83 -1.89 16.99 -0.36
C GLU A 83 -0.57 16.26 -0.56
N ASN A 84 0.11 16.49 -1.67
CA ASN A 84 1.43 15.91 -1.93
C ASN A 84 1.45 14.39 -1.84
N LEU A 85 0.47 13.74 -2.46
CA LEU A 85 0.39 12.29 -2.53
C LEU A 85 1.37 11.77 -3.58
N SER A 86 1.99 10.61 -3.32
CA SER A 86 2.84 9.98 -4.32
C SER A 86 1.98 9.29 -5.39
N LEU A 87 2.59 8.98 -6.53
CA LEU A 87 1.88 8.23 -7.56
C LEU A 87 1.49 6.84 -7.05
N THR A 88 2.38 6.19 -6.30
CA THR A 88 2.09 4.89 -5.70
C THR A 88 0.87 4.96 -4.78
N ASP A 89 0.77 5.99 -3.94
CA ASP A 89 -0.39 6.21 -3.08
C ASP A 89 -1.68 6.30 -3.89
N CYS A 90 -1.64 7.09 -4.95
CA CYS A 90 -2.83 7.33 -5.77
C CYS A 90 -3.25 6.08 -6.55
N VAL A 91 -2.28 5.35 -7.10
CA VAL A 91 -2.56 4.10 -7.80
C VAL A 91 -3.19 3.08 -6.85
N GLY A 92 -2.61 2.90 -5.67
CA GLY A 92 -3.13 1.96 -4.69
C GLY A 92 -4.54 2.31 -4.25
N TYR A 93 -4.79 3.57 -3.98
CA TYR A 93 -6.10 4.03 -3.55
C TYR A 93 -7.16 3.81 -4.64
N ILE A 94 -6.87 4.15 -5.89
CA ILE A 94 -7.79 3.94 -7.01
C ILE A 94 -8.05 2.44 -7.23
N LEU A 95 -7.01 1.60 -7.15
CA LEU A 95 -7.19 0.15 -7.27
C LEU A 95 -8.09 -0.40 -6.17
N ALA A 96 -7.93 0.09 -4.94
CA ALA A 96 -8.77 -0.32 -3.82
C ALA A 96 -10.23 0.00 -4.11
N ILE A 97 -10.51 1.23 -4.52
CA ILE A 97 -11.89 1.64 -4.81
C ILE A 97 -12.48 0.82 -5.95
N LYS A 98 -11.75 0.64 -7.03
CA LYS A 98 -12.26 -0.08 -8.21
C LYS A 98 -12.53 -1.55 -7.92
N ASN A 99 -11.82 -2.13 -6.97
CA ASN A 99 -11.98 -3.53 -6.61
C ASN A 99 -12.83 -3.72 -5.35
N ASN A 100 -13.47 -2.68 -4.89
CA ASN A 100 -14.34 -2.69 -3.71
C ASN A 100 -13.60 -3.20 -2.46
N LEU A 101 -12.37 -2.76 -2.31
CA LEU A 101 -11.53 -3.07 -1.15
C LEU A 101 -11.37 -1.80 -0.30
N LYS A 102 -11.12 -1.98 0.98
CA LYS A 102 -10.72 -0.86 1.83
C LYS A 102 -9.22 -0.66 1.72
N PHE A 103 -8.81 0.59 1.59
CA PHE A 103 -7.40 0.96 1.51
C PHE A 103 -6.84 1.01 2.94
N LEU A 104 -6.03 0.03 3.29
CA LEU A 104 -5.46 -0.10 4.63
C LEU A 104 -4.16 0.68 4.70
N THR A 105 -4.13 1.72 5.51
CA THR A 105 -2.97 2.59 5.66
C THR A 105 -2.99 3.31 7.00
N GLY A 106 -1.83 3.80 7.42
CA GLY A 106 -1.71 4.70 8.57
C GLY A 106 -1.19 6.07 8.17
N ASP A 107 -1.11 6.35 6.87
CA ASP A 107 -0.69 7.66 6.37
C ASP A 107 -1.80 8.67 6.60
N GLU A 108 -1.51 9.71 7.39
CA GLU A 108 -2.50 10.73 7.77
C GLU A 108 -3.14 11.42 6.58
N LYS A 109 -2.49 11.45 5.44
CA LYS A 109 -3.05 12.06 4.23
C LYS A 109 -4.32 11.36 3.77
N PHE A 110 -4.53 10.11 4.18
CA PHE A 110 -5.71 9.34 3.80
C PHE A 110 -6.75 9.20 4.90
N GLU A 111 -6.51 9.78 6.07
CA GLU A 111 -7.35 9.55 7.26
C GLU A 111 -8.83 9.77 7.02
N ASN A 112 -9.20 10.81 6.29
CA ASN A 112 -10.59 11.19 6.10
C ASN A 112 -11.13 10.86 4.70
N LYS A 113 -10.44 10.04 3.94
CA LYS A 113 -10.89 9.67 2.60
C LYS A 113 -11.81 8.46 2.65
N GLU A 114 -12.70 8.37 1.67
CA GLU A 114 -13.65 7.26 1.56
C GLU A 114 -12.93 5.94 1.37
N LYS A 115 -13.53 4.86 1.87
CA LYS A 115 -13.02 3.50 1.69
C LYS A 115 -11.63 3.28 2.27
N VAL A 116 -11.29 4.01 3.32
CA VAL A 116 -10.01 3.86 4.00
C VAL A 116 -10.22 3.19 5.35
N GLU A 117 -9.40 2.18 5.61
CA GLU A 117 -9.24 1.61 6.94
C GLU A 117 -7.97 2.24 7.51
N PHE A 118 -8.15 3.21 8.37
CA PHE A 118 -7.03 4.00 8.87
C PHE A 118 -6.53 3.44 10.21
N VAL A 119 -5.26 2.99 10.22
CA VAL A 119 -4.65 2.40 11.42
C VAL A 119 -3.24 2.96 11.58
N LYS A 120 -3.06 3.81 12.57
CA LYS A 120 -1.73 4.32 12.90
C LYS A 120 -0.90 3.23 13.55
N LYS A 121 0.39 3.21 13.30
CA LYS A 121 1.28 2.29 14.00
C LYS A 121 1.38 2.70 15.47
N ASP A 122 1.66 1.71 16.28
CA ASP A 122 1.80 1.90 17.73
C ASP A 122 3.03 2.73 18.10
#